data_917c8e7d75846f8d58247810b2af307e
#
_entry.id   917c8e7d75846f8d58247810b2af307e
#
_cell.length_a   1.000
_cell.length_b   1.000
_cell.length_c   1.000
_cell.angle_alpha   90.00
_cell.angle_beta   90.00
_cell.angle_gamma   90.00
#
_symmetry.space_group_name_H-M   'P 1'
#
loop_
_entity.id
_entity.type
_entity.pdbx_description
1 polymer ?
#
loop_
_entity_poly.entity_id
_entity_poly.type
_entity_poly.pdbx_seq_one_letter_code
_entity_poly.pdbx_strand_id
1 'polypeptide(L)'
;MSRRKLSRRQFVAATALSSAALITAPYIRGAHAAGKLSLGFWDHWVPDANKASTALVNEWAEKEKVEVSIDYISSQGNGIQLKIAAEGQAKSGHDILAMPTWWPHAQADLLEPVNDIMEPLIKLNGEVNGTVQYLGKAGDKWLGVPATIGSQIKGPCTRIDLMKKYAGIDVQEMYPAGAPPKADNWTTDTFLKAAEACKKGGFAFGIGVGETPDSVDTAGAFFQAFGAQLVDGKGNLAVKTDEVRQALEFYKKLIPLLPTGVAAWDDSTNNKALISGESALIMNPPSAWAVARRDAPQVAEQCWTHGFPAGPKGRFAPFAPFLWTTWNFSKNKAAAKSLLVHLSQPASVEKLVAASGGYDLPAFEKLTTFKTWAEEGPPKGTLYHYPNPYKHQILSIAAAPAPPKIAQQIYTQAIHTKMCLRYYQGEAMEKTLAWAEGECEGYMRS
;
A
#
# COMPACT_ATOMS: atom_id res chain seq x y z
N MET A 1 44.75 -35.65 -22.93
CA MET A 1 43.31 -35.34 -22.78
C MET A 1 43.09 -33.84 -23.06
N SER A 2 42.57 -33.54 -24.24
CA SER A 2 42.40 -32.17 -24.75
C SER A 2 41.11 -31.56 -24.20
N ARG A 3 41.19 -30.44 -23.44
CA ARG A 3 40.08 -29.64 -23.01
C ARG A 3 39.56 -28.78 -24.17
N ARG A 4 38.44 -29.17 -24.77
CA ARG A 4 37.72 -28.33 -25.75
C ARG A 4 37.18 -27.08 -25.05
N LYS A 5 37.69 -25.89 -25.43
CA LYS A 5 37.15 -24.60 -25.04
C LYS A 5 35.87 -24.35 -25.84
N LEU A 6 34.75 -24.18 -25.14
CA LEU A 6 33.50 -23.74 -25.74
C LEU A 6 33.62 -22.30 -26.26
N SER A 7 33.14 -22.04 -27.48
CA SER A 7 33.18 -20.71 -28.08
C SER A 7 32.10 -19.79 -27.46
N ARG A 8 32.35 -18.47 -27.47
CA ARG A 8 31.41 -17.46 -26.99
C ARG A 8 29.97 -17.62 -27.58
N ARG A 9 29.86 -18.09 -28.82
CA ARG A 9 28.55 -18.37 -29.47
C ARG A 9 27.81 -19.59 -28.85
N GLN A 10 28.54 -20.60 -28.38
CA GLN A 10 27.96 -21.77 -27.74
C GLN A 10 27.54 -21.48 -26.29
N PHE A 11 28.19 -20.52 -25.63
CA PHE A 11 27.82 -20.07 -24.30
C PHE A 11 26.54 -19.20 -24.34
N VAL A 12 26.40 -18.32 -25.33
CA VAL A 12 25.19 -17.52 -25.54
C VAL A 12 23.99 -18.37 -25.95
N ALA A 13 24.19 -19.44 -26.72
CA ALA A 13 23.11 -20.37 -27.07
C ALA A 13 22.67 -21.25 -25.91
N ALA A 14 23.56 -21.57 -24.97
CA ALA A 14 23.22 -22.36 -23.77
C ALA A 14 22.49 -21.53 -22.69
N THR A 15 22.80 -20.23 -22.60
CA THR A 15 22.09 -19.31 -21.70
C THR A 15 20.70 -18.87 -22.24
N ALA A 16 20.52 -18.85 -23.58
CA ALA A 16 19.23 -18.55 -24.18
C ALA A 16 18.21 -19.71 -24.10
N LEU A 17 18.69 -20.94 -23.86
CA LEU A 17 17.82 -22.12 -23.71
C LEU A 17 17.38 -22.44 -22.29
N SER A 18 17.99 -21.79 -21.29
CA SER A 18 17.62 -21.98 -19.88
C SER A 18 16.58 -20.99 -19.33
N SER A 19 16.19 -19.98 -20.10
CA SER A 19 15.12 -19.03 -19.76
C SER A 19 13.78 -19.31 -20.44
N ALA A 20 13.65 -20.36 -21.23
CA ALA A 20 12.40 -20.78 -21.90
C ALA A 20 11.83 -22.08 -21.31
N ALA A 21 11.91 -22.28 -19.99
CA ALA A 21 10.97 -23.15 -19.32
C ALA A 21 9.64 -22.37 -19.20
N LEU A 22 8.96 -22.17 -20.31
CA LEU A 22 7.54 -21.89 -20.35
C LEU A 22 6.88 -22.98 -19.50
N ILE A 23 6.45 -22.60 -18.29
CA ILE A 23 5.51 -23.40 -17.53
C ILE A 23 4.26 -23.47 -18.41
N THR A 24 4.15 -24.51 -19.21
CA THR A 24 2.89 -24.92 -19.79
C THR A 24 2.07 -25.53 -18.65
N ALA A 25 1.57 -24.68 -17.75
CA ALA A 25 0.33 -25.01 -17.07
C ALA A 25 -0.68 -25.30 -18.20
N PRO A 26 -1.58 -26.28 -18.04
CA PRO A 26 -2.64 -26.48 -19.00
C PRO A 26 -3.56 -25.26 -18.96
N TYR A 27 -3.09 -24.20 -19.58
CA TYR A 27 -3.86 -23.00 -19.81
C TYR A 27 -4.86 -23.42 -20.88
N ILE A 28 -6.12 -23.56 -20.49
CA ILE A 28 -7.21 -23.80 -21.40
C ILE A 28 -7.15 -22.67 -22.43
N ARG A 29 -6.63 -22.98 -23.62
CA ARG A 29 -6.86 -22.17 -24.82
C ARG A 29 -8.34 -22.33 -25.16
N GLY A 30 -9.21 -21.76 -24.33
CA GLY A 30 -10.56 -21.48 -24.72
C GLY A 30 -10.46 -20.40 -25.78
N ALA A 31 -10.99 -20.66 -26.97
CA ALA A 31 -11.34 -19.62 -27.90
C ALA A 31 -12.22 -18.65 -27.09
N HIS A 32 -11.64 -17.53 -26.63
CA HIS A 32 -12.43 -16.48 -26.01
C HIS A 32 -13.41 -16.06 -27.08
N ALA A 33 -14.71 -16.35 -26.90
CA ALA A 33 -15.74 -15.82 -27.77
C ALA A 33 -15.46 -14.33 -27.82
N ALA A 34 -15.20 -13.80 -29.01
CA ALA A 34 -14.68 -12.46 -29.26
C ALA A 34 -15.48 -11.41 -28.45
N GLY A 35 -15.09 -11.22 -27.21
CA GLY A 35 -15.77 -10.37 -26.25
C GLY A 35 -14.98 -9.08 -26.05
N LYS A 36 -15.69 -8.10 -25.54
CA LYS A 36 -15.09 -6.86 -25.03
C LYS A 36 -14.76 -7.09 -23.58
N LEU A 37 -13.51 -6.86 -23.19
CA LEU A 37 -13.08 -6.84 -21.78
C LEU A 37 -13.05 -5.40 -21.30
N SER A 38 -13.71 -5.11 -20.17
CA SER A 38 -13.72 -3.79 -19.56
C SER A 38 -12.97 -3.78 -18.24
N LEU A 39 -12.09 -2.79 -18.05
CA LEU A 39 -11.19 -2.68 -16.91
C LEU A 39 -11.42 -1.36 -16.18
N GLY A 40 -11.66 -1.43 -14.86
CA GLY A 40 -11.62 -0.28 -13.97
C GLY A 40 -10.31 -0.29 -13.18
N PHE A 41 -9.35 0.52 -13.58
CA PHE A 41 -8.05 0.63 -12.93
C PHE A 41 -7.96 1.91 -12.13
N TRP A 42 -7.07 1.95 -11.14
CA TRP A 42 -6.80 3.15 -10.40
C TRP A 42 -6.05 4.18 -11.28
N ASP A 43 -6.52 5.44 -11.25
CA ASP A 43 -5.85 6.56 -11.89
C ASP A 43 -4.61 6.97 -11.06
N HIS A 44 -3.44 6.60 -11.55
CA HIS A 44 -2.20 6.68 -10.81
C HIS A 44 -1.66 8.11 -10.69
N TRP A 45 -1.08 8.48 -9.54
CA TRP A 45 -0.41 9.76 -9.32
C TRP A 45 0.78 10.01 -10.25
N VAL A 46 1.40 8.94 -10.77
CA VAL A 46 2.45 8.98 -11.80
C VAL A 46 1.83 8.62 -13.15
N PRO A 47 1.64 9.57 -14.08
CA PRO A 47 0.94 9.31 -15.35
C PRO A 47 1.59 8.23 -16.22
N ASP A 48 2.91 8.03 -16.11
CA ASP A 48 3.61 7.01 -16.89
C ASP A 48 3.26 5.58 -16.45
N ALA A 49 2.81 5.39 -15.21
CA ALA A 49 2.29 4.11 -14.74
C ALA A 49 0.98 3.71 -15.47
N ASN A 50 0.07 4.67 -15.70
CA ASN A 50 -1.13 4.45 -16.51
C ASN A 50 -0.77 4.10 -17.96
N LYS A 51 0.20 4.81 -18.56
CA LYS A 51 0.67 4.51 -19.91
C LYS A 51 1.27 3.11 -20.02
N ALA A 52 2.10 2.71 -19.06
CA ALA A 52 2.69 1.37 -19.02
C ALA A 52 1.63 0.26 -18.84
N SER A 53 0.64 0.50 -17.96
CA SER A 53 -0.50 -0.41 -17.80
C SER A 53 -1.28 -0.56 -19.10
N THR A 54 -1.58 0.56 -19.78
CA THR A 54 -2.27 0.55 -21.08
C THR A 54 -1.47 -0.21 -22.13
N ALA A 55 -0.14 -0.01 -22.19
CA ALA A 55 0.72 -0.70 -23.14
C ALA A 55 0.72 -2.23 -22.91
N LEU A 56 0.84 -2.68 -21.66
CA LEU A 56 0.80 -4.10 -21.32
C LEU A 56 -0.55 -4.74 -21.60
N VAL A 57 -1.64 -4.03 -21.32
CA VAL A 57 -3.00 -4.49 -21.64
C VAL A 57 -3.17 -4.62 -23.16
N ASN A 58 -2.72 -3.66 -23.93
CA ASN A 58 -2.81 -3.69 -25.40
C ASN A 58 -1.94 -4.80 -25.99
N GLU A 59 -0.72 -5.04 -25.48
CA GLU A 59 0.13 -6.16 -25.88
C GLU A 59 -0.58 -7.51 -25.72
N TRP A 60 -1.26 -7.70 -24.59
CA TRP A 60 -2.06 -8.89 -24.34
C TRP A 60 -3.30 -8.94 -25.25
N ALA A 61 -4.01 -7.82 -25.40
CA ALA A 61 -5.24 -7.72 -26.18
C ALA A 61 -5.03 -8.07 -27.66
N GLU A 62 -3.95 -7.59 -28.25
CA GLU A 62 -3.54 -7.90 -29.64
C GLU A 62 -3.24 -9.39 -29.80
N LYS A 63 -2.49 -9.97 -28.85
CA LYS A 63 -2.11 -11.37 -28.86
C LYS A 63 -3.33 -12.30 -28.73
N GLU A 64 -4.24 -11.99 -27.82
CA GLU A 64 -5.43 -12.82 -27.53
C GLU A 64 -6.62 -12.45 -28.43
N LYS A 65 -6.50 -11.40 -29.26
CA LYS A 65 -7.56 -10.88 -30.14
C LYS A 65 -8.83 -10.49 -29.40
N VAL A 66 -8.67 -9.82 -28.27
CA VAL A 66 -9.74 -9.31 -27.42
C VAL A 66 -9.80 -7.80 -27.51
N GLU A 67 -10.97 -7.21 -27.68
CA GLU A 67 -11.16 -5.77 -27.58
C GLU A 67 -11.18 -5.37 -26.09
N VAL A 68 -10.39 -4.36 -25.70
CA VAL A 68 -10.28 -3.93 -24.28
C VAL A 68 -10.58 -2.45 -24.19
N SER A 69 -11.35 -2.09 -23.14
CA SER A 69 -11.52 -0.70 -22.70
C SER A 69 -11.00 -0.54 -21.27
N ILE A 70 -10.31 0.58 -20.98
CA ILE A 70 -9.78 0.89 -19.65
C ILE A 70 -10.40 2.19 -19.17
N ASP A 71 -11.02 2.15 -17.98
CA ASP A 71 -11.47 3.30 -17.21
C ASP A 71 -10.48 3.52 -16.06
N TYR A 72 -9.76 4.66 -16.09
CA TYR A 72 -8.89 5.07 -14.99
C TYR A 72 -9.69 5.87 -13.97
N ILE A 73 -9.89 5.29 -12.79
CA ILE A 73 -10.80 5.78 -11.75
C ILE A 73 -9.98 6.53 -10.69
N SER A 74 -10.28 7.81 -10.51
CA SER A 74 -9.63 8.63 -9.48
C SER A 74 -10.01 8.19 -8.07
N SER A 75 -9.03 8.20 -7.15
CA SER A 75 -9.27 8.02 -5.72
C SER A 75 -9.80 9.28 -5.02
N GLN A 76 -9.69 10.44 -5.68
CA GLN A 76 -10.19 11.70 -5.10
C GLN A 76 -11.71 11.65 -4.91
N GLY A 77 -12.19 12.22 -3.80
CA GLY A 77 -13.61 12.19 -3.47
C GLY A 77 -14.19 10.79 -3.29
N ASN A 78 -13.36 9.80 -2.93
CA ASN A 78 -13.76 8.40 -2.82
C ASN A 78 -14.26 7.78 -4.14
N GLY A 79 -13.80 8.27 -5.29
CA GLY A 79 -14.29 7.85 -6.61
C GLY A 79 -14.25 6.34 -6.83
N ILE A 80 -13.13 5.69 -6.46
CA ILE A 80 -12.99 4.24 -6.64
C ILE A 80 -13.93 3.46 -5.71
N GLN A 81 -14.12 3.92 -4.47
CA GLN A 81 -15.02 3.31 -3.50
C GLN A 81 -16.49 3.40 -3.94
N LEU A 82 -16.86 4.57 -4.45
CA LEU A 82 -18.22 4.80 -5.01
C LEU A 82 -18.45 3.89 -6.22
N LYS A 83 -17.47 3.73 -7.10
CA LYS A 83 -17.56 2.84 -8.27
C LYS A 83 -17.71 1.37 -7.83
N ILE A 84 -16.93 0.90 -6.87
CA ILE A 84 -17.02 -0.47 -6.32
C ILE A 84 -18.44 -0.71 -5.76
N ALA A 85 -18.93 0.21 -4.94
CA ALA A 85 -20.27 0.09 -4.34
C ALA A 85 -21.37 0.07 -5.41
N ALA A 86 -21.30 0.97 -6.39
CA ALA A 86 -22.29 1.07 -7.47
C ALA A 86 -22.33 -0.21 -8.33
N GLU A 87 -21.18 -0.75 -8.72
CA GLU A 87 -21.13 -1.96 -9.54
C GLU A 87 -21.58 -3.20 -8.76
N GLY A 88 -21.19 -3.34 -7.49
CA GLY A 88 -21.64 -4.40 -6.61
C GLY A 88 -23.16 -4.39 -6.42
N GLN A 89 -23.75 -3.22 -6.21
CA GLN A 89 -25.20 -3.06 -6.07
C GLN A 89 -25.94 -3.35 -7.38
N ALA A 90 -25.43 -2.84 -8.50
CA ALA A 90 -26.04 -3.03 -9.82
C ALA A 90 -25.84 -4.45 -10.36
N LYS A 91 -24.90 -5.23 -9.82
CA LYS A 91 -24.41 -6.50 -10.37
C LYS A 91 -24.07 -6.40 -11.87
N SER A 92 -23.46 -5.27 -12.21
CA SER A 92 -23.05 -4.91 -13.57
C SER A 92 -21.93 -3.89 -13.51
N GLY A 93 -20.93 -4.00 -14.37
CA GLY A 93 -19.80 -3.08 -14.41
C GLY A 93 -18.61 -3.65 -15.17
N HIS A 94 -17.40 -3.31 -14.72
CA HIS A 94 -16.17 -3.79 -15.31
C HIS A 94 -15.99 -5.30 -15.12
N ASP A 95 -15.25 -5.93 -16.03
CA ASP A 95 -14.84 -7.34 -15.87
C ASP A 95 -13.74 -7.50 -14.84
N ILE A 96 -12.78 -6.55 -14.83
CA ILE A 96 -11.75 -6.42 -13.80
C ILE A 96 -11.89 -5.06 -13.13
N LEU A 97 -11.88 -5.04 -11.80
CA LEU A 97 -11.89 -3.79 -11.03
C LEU A 97 -10.75 -3.80 -10.00
N ALA A 98 -9.94 -2.75 -9.98
CA ALA A 98 -8.93 -2.55 -8.96
C ALA A 98 -9.60 -2.11 -7.64
N MET A 99 -9.39 -2.89 -6.58
CA MET A 99 -9.96 -2.63 -5.26
C MET A 99 -8.85 -2.44 -4.22
N PRO A 100 -8.81 -1.31 -3.49
CA PRO A 100 -7.82 -1.06 -2.45
C PRO A 100 -8.17 -1.77 -1.13
N THR A 101 -7.14 -2.19 -0.41
CA THR A 101 -7.19 -2.62 1.01
C THR A 101 -8.35 -3.56 1.36
N TRP A 102 -9.33 -3.11 2.12
CA TRP A 102 -10.47 -3.89 2.64
C TRP A 102 -11.65 -4.06 1.68
N TRP A 103 -11.65 -3.35 0.55
CA TRP A 103 -12.79 -3.37 -0.38
C TRP A 103 -13.07 -4.72 -1.01
N PRO A 104 -12.08 -5.60 -1.27
CA PRO A 104 -12.38 -6.98 -1.69
C PRO A 104 -13.22 -7.74 -0.65
N HIS A 105 -12.95 -7.55 0.65
CA HIS A 105 -13.77 -8.18 1.70
C HIS A 105 -15.19 -7.63 1.77
N ALA A 106 -15.37 -6.32 1.53
CA ALA A 106 -16.71 -5.71 1.49
C ALA A 106 -17.56 -6.27 0.33
N GLN A 107 -16.96 -6.87 -0.68
CA GLN A 107 -17.60 -7.42 -1.86
C GLN A 107 -17.37 -8.93 -2.03
N ALA A 108 -16.87 -9.63 -1.01
CA ALA A 108 -16.38 -11.00 -1.11
C ALA A 108 -17.38 -11.99 -1.75
N ASP A 109 -18.67 -11.87 -1.45
CA ASP A 109 -19.73 -12.72 -1.99
C ASP A 109 -20.04 -12.47 -3.48
N LEU A 110 -19.58 -11.32 -4.01
CA LEU A 110 -19.78 -10.91 -5.41
C LEU A 110 -18.52 -11.09 -6.25
N LEU A 111 -17.41 -11.52 -5.67
CA LEU A 111 -16.15 -11.71 -6.38
C LEU A 111 -15.98 -13.15 -6.86
N GLU A 112 -15.38 -13.29 -8.03
CA GLU A 112 -14.93 -14.57 -8.57
C GLU A 112 -13.64 -14.99 -7.85
N PRO A 113 -13.57 -16.17 -7.23
CA PRO A 113 -12.33 -16.70 -6.68
C PRO A 113 -11.27 -16.91 -7.77
N VAL A 114 -10.02 -16.55 -7.44
CA VAL A 114 -8.91 -16.62 -8.39
C VAL A 114 -7.80 -17.59 -7.97
N ASN A 115 -8.12 -18.59 -7.14
CA ASN A 115 -7.17 -19.59 -6.67
C ASN A 115 -6.46 -20.30 -7.82
N ASP A 116 -7.18 -20.60 -8.89
CA ASP A 116 -6.69 -21.28 -10.08
C ASP A 116 -5.53 -20.56 -10.78
N ILE A 117 -5.47 -19.22 -10.68
CA ILE A 117 -4.36 -18.42 -11.22
C ILE A 117 -3.38 -18.00 -10.13
N MET A 118 -3.81 -17.88 -8.87
CA MET A 118 -2.91 -17.53 -7.77
C MET A 118 -1.89 -18.62 -7.45
N GLU A 119 -2.28 -19.88 -7.48
CA GLU A 119 -1.36 -21.01 -7.23
C GLU A 119 -0.14 -21.01 -8.18
N PRO A 120 -0.31 -20.94 -9.53
CA PRO A 120 0.83 -20.82 -10.43
C PRO A 120 1.58 -19.49 -10.29
N LEU A 121 0.92 -18.37 -9.97
CA LEU A 121 1.59 -17.09 -9.73
C LEU A 121 2.48 -17.12 -8.48
N ILE A 122 2.04 -17.75 -7.40
CA ILE A 122 2.85 -17.96 -6.19
C ILE A 122 4.06 -18.85 -6.50
N LYS A 123 3.85 -19.94 -7.23
CA LYS A 123 4.96 -20.81 -7.64
C LYS A 123 6.01 -20.06 -8.46
N LEU A 124 5.58 -19.17 -9.35
CA LEU A 124 6.46 -18.35 -10.18
C LEU A 124 7.17 -17.25 -9.37
N ASN A 125 6.39 -16.45 -8.66
CA ASN A 125 6.80 -15.16 -8.09
C ASN A 125 7.17 -15.22 -6.60
N GLY A 126 7.07 -16.39 -5.96
CA GLY A 126 7.25 -16.57 -4.51
C GLY A 126 5.99 -16.26 -3.73
N GLU A 127 6.08 -16.42 -2.41
CA GLU A 127 4.96 -16.18 -1.51
C GLU A 127 4.51 -14.72 -1.54
N VAL A 128 3.23 -14.52 -1.30
CA VAL A 128 2.64 -13.20 -1.10
C VAL A 128 2.88 -12.76 0.34
N ASN A 129 3.21 -11.50 0.58
CA ASN A 129 3.40 -11.00 1.94
C ASN A 129 2.15 -11.16 2.82
N GLY A 130 2.36 -11.31 4.14
CA GLY A 130 1.30 -11.64 5.09
C GLY A 130 0.15 -10.63 5.14
N THR A 131 0.43 -9.33 4.96
CA THR A 131 -0.61 -8.29 4.93
C THR A 131 -1.54 -8.45 3.73
N VAL A 132 -0.99 -8.75 2.56
CA VAL A 132 -1.80 -8.99 1.36
C VAL A 132 -2.54 -10.33 1.43
N GLN A 133 -1.97 -11.36 2.04
CA GLN A 133 -2.71 -12.60 2.29
C GLN A 133 -3.93 -12.35 3.20
N TYR A 134 -3.74 -11.56 4.26
CA TYR A 134 -4.81 -11.20 5.19
C TYR A 134 -5.91 -10.38 4.51
N LEU A 135 -5.55 -9.43 3.63
CA LEU A 135 -6.49 -8.59 2.89
C LEU A 135 -7.09 -9.26 1.65
N GLY A 136 -6.40 -10.22 1.07
CA GLY A 136 -6.78 -10.84 -0.21
C GLY A 136 -7.50 -12.17 -0.11
N LYS A 137 -7.62 -12.74 1.10
CA LYS A 137 -8.27 -14.05 1.30
C LYS A 137 -9.52 -13.97 2.15
N ALA A 138 -10.57 -14.69 1.73
CA ALA A 138 -11.72 -15.02 2.55
C ALA A 138 -11.74 -16.54 2.78
N GLY A 139 -11.25 -16.98 3.94
CA GLY A 139 -10.94 -18.38 4.20
C GLY A 139 -9.80 -18.86 3.29
N ASP A 140 -10.04 -19.88 2.50
CA ASP A 140 -9.12 -20.46 1.52
C ASP A 140 -9.20 -19.81 0.12
N LYS A 141 -10.17 -18.90 -0.10
CA LYS A 141 -10.41 -18.28 -1.39
C LYS A 141 -9.62 -16.97 -1.55
N TRP A 142 -8.88 -16.85 -2.64
CA TRP A 142 -8.33 -15.58 -3.08
C TRP A 142 -9.42 -14.73 -3.75
N LEU A 143 -9.62 -13.51 -3.23
CA LEU A 143 -10.62 -12.54 -3.71
C LEU A 143 -10.16 -11.75 -4.93
N GLY A 144 -8.86 -11.75 -5.20
CA GLY A 144 -8.25 -11.06 -6.33
C GLY A 144 -6.76 -11.37 -6.42
N VAL A 145 -6.15 -10.92 -7.51
CA VAL A 145 -4.70 -10.99 -7.73
C VAL A 145 -4.05 -9.74 -7.16
N PRO A 146 -2.99 -9.84 -6.35
CA PRO A 146 -2.26 -8.66 -5.87
C PRO A 146 -1.80 -7.78 -7.03
N ALA A 147 -2.31 -6.56 -7.10
CA ALA A 147 -1.94 -5.60 -8.12
C ALA A 147 -0.62 -4.93 -7.75
N THR A 148 0.30 -4.81 -8.70
CA THR A 148 1.49 -3.99 -8.51
C THR A 148 1.10 -2.52 -8.48
N ILE A 149 0.30 -2.08 -9.45
CA ILE A 149 -0.17 -0.71 -9.56
C ILE A 149 -1.05 -0.32 -8.37
N GLY A 150 -0.65 0.75 -7.68
CA GLY A 150 -1.33 1.32 -6.53
C GLY A 150 -0.89 0.75 -5.18
N SER A 151 -0.24 -0.41 -5.15
CA SER A 151 0.24 -1.01 -3.90
C SER A 151 1.45 -0.27 -3.36
N GLN A 152 1.37 0.20 -2.11
CA GLN A 152 2.37 1.09 -1.54
C GLN A 152 2.54 0.91 -0.03
N ILE A 153 3.72 1.30 0.48
CA ILE A 153 3.96 1.48 1.92
C ILE A 153 3.83 2.97 2.24
N LYS A 154 3.06 3.31 3.27
CA LYS A 154 2.86 4.68 3.74
C LYS A 154 3.72 4.96 4.97
N GLY A 155 4.99 5.23 4.74
CA GLY A 155 5.93 5.65 5.78
C GLY A 155 6.17 7.17 5.77
N PRO A 156 7.18 7.67 6.49
CA PRO A 156 7.57 9.08 6.44
C PRO A 156 8.21 9.48 5.11
N CYS A 157 7.77 10.61 4.56
CA CYS A 157 8.50 11.43 3.61
C CYS A 157 8.92 12.72 4.32
N THR A 158 10.20 12.93 4.45
CA THR A 158 10.76 13.95 5.34
C THR A 158 11.64 14.93 4.57
N ARG A 159 11.53 16.21 4.90
CA ARG A 159 12.43 17.27 4.43
C ARG A 159 13.76 17.17 5.18
N ILE A 160 14.82 16.80 4.45
CA ILE A 160 16.20 16.64 4.95
C ILE A 160 16.66 17.90 5.67
N ASP A 161 16.52 19.04 5.00
CA ASP A 161 16.96 20.35 5.49
C ASP A 161 16.23 20.77 6.76
N LEU A 162 14.90 20.63 6.82
CA LEU A 162 14.08 21.04 7.94
C LEU A 162 14.28 20.14 9.17
N MET A 163 14.33 18.83 8.95
CA MET A 163 14.55 17.87 10.03
C MET A 163 15.93 18.05 10.67
N LYS A 164 16.96 18.25 9.85
CA LYS A 164 18.32 18.50 10.35
C LYS A 164 18.40 19.82 11.09
N LYS A 165 17.82 20.89 10.53
CA LYS A 165 17.88 22.24 11.11
C LYS A 165 17.15 22.36 12.44
N TYR A 166 15.92 21.84 12.53
CA TYR A 166 15.04 22.08 13.67
C TYR A 166 15.05 20.95 14.70
N ALA A 167 15.08 19.69 14.25
CA ALA A 167 15.07 18.52 15.13
C ALA A 167 16.48 17.95 15.39
N GLY A 168 17.52 18.41 14.69
CA GLY A 168 18.87 17.87 14.80
C GLY A 168 19.02 16.44 14.28
N ILE A 169 18.07 15.95 13.48
CA ILE A 169 18.06 14.59 12.96
C ILE A 169 18.53 14.60 11.51
N ASP A 170 19.62 13.90 11.23
CA ASP A 170 20.07 13.60 9.87
C ASP A 170 19.40 12.32 9.38
N VAL A 171 18.34 12.48 8.59
CA VAL A 171 17.54 11.35 8.08
C VAL A 171 18.31 10.51 7.07
N GLN A 172 19.31 11.08 6.39
CA GLN A 172 20.17 10.36 5.45
C GLN A 172 21.21 9.51 6.18
N GLU A 173 21.70 9.96 7.32
CA GLU A 173 22.56 9.15 8.19
C GLU A 173 21.77 8.04 8.87
N MET A 174 20.55 8.33 9.30
CA MET A 174 19.65 7.36 9.94
C MET A 174 19.21 6.27 8.97
N TYR A 175 18.94 6.61 7.71
CA TYR A 175 18.54 5.71 6.64
C TYR A 175 19.41 5.92 5.40
N PRO A 176 20.69 5.49 5.44
CA PRO A 176 21.63 5.72 4.34
C PRO A 176 21.24 4.94 3.09
N ALA A 177 21.45 5.55 1.92
CA ALA A 177 21.26 4.87 0.65
C ALA A 177 22.19 3.65 0.54
N GLY A 178 21.65 2.50 0.14
CA GLY A 178 22.42 1.30 -0.12
C GLY A 178 23.01 0.60 1.11
N ALA A 179 22.65 1.02 2.32
CA ALA A 179 23.15 0.43 3.56
C ALA A 179 22.01 0.17 4.57
N PRO A 180 22.23 -0.73 5.54
CA PRO A 180 21.23 -0.97 6.59
C PRO A 180 20.93 0.32 7.40
N PRO A 181 19.66 0.51 7.81
CA PRO A 181 19.28 1.64 8.65
C PRO A 181 20.00 1.64 10.00
N LYS A 182 20.31 2.85 10.50
CA LYS A 182 20.81 3.13 11.86
C LYS A 182 19.71 3.81 12.66
N ALA A 183 18.56 3.16 12.76
CA ALA A 183 17.30 3.76 13.20
C ALA A 183 16.84 3.32 14.59
N ASP A 184 17.76 2.84 15.45
CA ASP A 184 17.39 2.35 16.80
C ASP A 184 16.80 3.48 17.66
N ASN A 185 17.28 4.71 17.48
CA ASN A 185 16.78 5.89 18.17
C ASN A 185 15.54 6.53 17.52
N TRP A 186 15.08 6.03 16.36
CA TRP A 186 13.87 6.52 15.72
C TRP A 186 12.64 5.83 16.31
N THR A 187 12.19 6.36 17.45
CA THR A 187 11.09 5.85 18.27
C THR A 187 9.92 6.81 18.28
N THR A 188 8.78 6.42 18.82
CA THR A 188 7.62 7.29 19.04
C THR A 188 7.96 8.50 19.90
N ASP A 189 8.88 8.38 20.86
CA ASP A 189 9.31 9.50 21.69
C ASP A 189 10.18 10.50 20.91
N THR A 190 11.15 10.02 20.14
CA THR A 190 11.96 10.87 19.25
C THR A 190 11.11 11.51 18.17
N PHE A 191 10.11 10.81 17.67
CA PHE A 191 9.13 11.35 16.72
C PHE A 191 8.35 12.54 17.30
N LEU A 192 7.83 12.43 18.54
CA LEU A 192 7.15 13.55 19.21
C LEU A 192 8.07 14.74 19.43
N LYS A 193 9.32 14.51 19.87
CA LYS A 193 10.31 15.57 20.04
C LYS A 193 10.63 16.28 18.73
N ALA A 194 10.78 15.52 17.63
CA ALA A 194 11.00 16.08 16.30
C ALA A 194 9.78 16.88 15.80
N ALA A 195 8.57 16.37 16.03
CA ALA A 195 7.33 17.07 15.68
C ALA A 195 7.21 18.41 16.43
N GLU A 196 7.52 18.42 17.73
CA GLU A 196 7.51 19.65 18.54
C GLU A 196 8.55 20.66 18.05
N ALA A 197 9.77 20.21 17.80
CA ALA A 197 10.87 21.08 17.33
C ALA A 197 10.59 21.67 15.95
N CYS A 198 10.11 20.86 15.01
CA CYS A 198 9.74 21.33 13.68
C CYS A 198 8.53 22.28 13.73
N LYS A 199 7.53 22.02 14.56
CA LYS A 199 6.40 22.94 14.75
C LYS A 199 6.85 24.30 15.30
N LYS A 200 7.73 24.32 16.32
CA LYS A 200 8.32 25.55 16.84
C LYS A 200 9.09 26.34 15.78
N GLY A 201 9.67 25.62 14.81
CA GLY A 201 10.32 26.19 13.63
C GLY A 201 9.37 26.69 12.55
N GLY A 202 8.06 26.48 12.68
CA GLY A 202 7.05 26.84 11.69
C GLY A 202 6.73 25.76 10.65
N PHE A 203 7.25 24.53 10.84
CA PHE A 203 7.13 23.42 9.88
C PHE A 203 6.54 22.18 10.55
N ALA A 204 5.29 22.25 10.98
CA ALA A 204 4.60 21.14 11.61
C ALA A 204 4.56 19.88 10.71
N PHE A 205 4.49 18.70 11.31
CA PHE A 205 4.31 17.47 10.57
C PHE A 205 2.90 17.41 9.96
N GLY A 206 2.81 17.20 8.65
CA GLY A 206 1.57 17.18 7.88
C GLY A 206 0.88 15.82 7.94
N ILE A 207 0.27 15.50 9.07
CA ILE A 207 -0.40 14.21 9.31
C ILE A 207 -1.88 14.45 9.57
N GLY A 208 -2.74 13.87 8.73
CA GLY A 208 -4.18 13.88 8.95
C GLY A 208 -4.60 12.95 10.10
N VAL A 209 -5.69 13.32 10.78
CA VAL A 209 -6.30 12.50 11.84
C VAL A 209 -7.81 12.37 11.57
N GLY A 210 -8.21 12.45 10.30
CA GLY A 210 -9.60 12.32 9.87
C GLY A 210 -10.03 10.88 9.55
N GLU A 211 -11.02 10.76 8.69
CA GLU A 211 -11.60 9.47 8.30
C GLU A 211 -11.05 8.94 6.96
N THR A 212 -9.99 9.56 6.44
CA THR A 212 -9.37 9.15 5.19
C THR A 212 -8.50 7.90 5.35
N PRO A 213 -8.26 7.13 4.28
CA PRO A 213 -7.36 5.98 4.31
C PRO A 213 -5.96 6.32 4.86
N ASP A 214 -5.34 7.44 4.48
CA ASP A 214 -4.03 7.84 4.99
C ASP A 214 -4.02 8.07 6.50
N SER A 215 -5.07 8.70 7.02
CA SER A 215 -5.21 8.95 8.46
C SER A 215 -5.41 7.65 9.25
N VAL A 216 -6.29 6.77 8.75
CA VAL A 216 -6.60 5.48 9.40
C VAL A 216 -5.41 4.54 9.37
N ASP A 217 -4.70 4.45 8.24
CA ASP A 217 -3.51 3.62 8.09
C ASP A 217 -2.40 4.07 9.04
N THR A 218 -2.15 5.38 9.11
CA THR A 218 -1.17 5.97 10.03
C THR A 218 -1.53 5.72 11.49
N ALA A 219 -2.78 5.93 11.86
CA ALA A 219 -3.25 5.65 13.22
C ALA A 219 -3.12 4.17 13.57
N GLY A 220 -3.54 3.27 12.68
CA GLY A 220 -3.41 1.84 12.86
C GLY A 220 -1.97 1.37 13.08
N ALA A 221 -1.01 1.93 12.31
CA ALA A 221 0.39 1.60 12.49
C ALA A 221 0.94 2.05 13.86
N PHE A 222 0.56 3.23 14.35
CA PHE A 222 0.91 3.64 15.71
C PHE A 222 0.26 2.76 16.77
N PHE A 223 -1.03 2.43 16.63
CA PHE A 223 -1.69 1.50 17.55
C PHE A 223 -0.93 0.17 17.62
N GLN A 224 -0.58 -0.42 16.48
CA GLN A 224 0.18 -1.66 16.43
C GLN A 224 1.60 -1.52 17.00
N ALA A 225 2.25 -0.37 16.83
CA ALA A 225 3.55 -0.09 17.42
C ALA A 225 3.51 -0.08 18.96
N PHE A 226 2.36 0.27 19.55
CA PHE A 226 2.10 0.11 20.98
C PHE A 226 1.59 -1.29 21.35
N GLY A 227 1.25 -2.15 20.38
CA GLY A 227 0.63 -3.47 20.59
C GLY A 227 -0.88 -3.40 20.78
N ALA A 228 -1.48 -2.25 20.53
CA ALA A 228 -2.91 -2.03 20.68
C ALA A 228 -3.70 -2.73 19.56
N GLN A 229 -4.72 -3.44 19.95
CA GLN A 229 -5.71 -4.09 19.08
C GLN A 229 -7.10 -3.69 19.57
N LEU A 230 -8.04 -3.47 18.69
CA LEU A 230 -9.43 -3.23 19.09
C LEU A 230 -10.20 -4.54 19.19
N VAL A 231 -9.88 -5.47 18.30
CA VAL A 231 -10.35 -6.85 18.30
C VAL A 231 -9.17 -7.75 17.98
N ASP A 232 -8.99 -8.83 18.71
CA ASP A 232 -7.90 -9.78 18.48
C ASP A 232 -8.16 -10.71 17.28
N GLY A 233 -7.16 -11.52 16.91
CA GLY A 233 -7.27 -12.46 15.79
C GLY A 233 -8.28 -13.60 15.99
N LYS A 234 -8.80 -13.77 17.20
CA LYS A 234 -9.85 -14.74 17.55
C LYS A 234 -11.24 -14.10 17.56
N GLY A 235 -11.33 -12.80 17.38
CA GLY A 235 -12.57 -12.05 17.43
C GLY A 235 -12.97 -11.60 18.84
N ASN A 236 -12.07 -11.59 19.81
CA ASN A 236 -12.37 -11.07 21.14
C ASN A 236 -12.10 -9.56 21.19
N LEU A 237 -12.92 -8.84 21.96
CA LEU A 237 -12.71 -7.43 22.26
C LEU A 237 -11.39 -7.22 23.00
N ALA A 238 -10.61 -6.24 22.56
CA ALA A 238 -9.33 -5.84 23.14
C ALA A 238 -9.20 -4.32 23.31
N VAL A 239 -10.31 -3.59 23.26
CA VAL A 239 -10.34 -2.12 23.29
C VAL A 239 -9.85 -1.55 24.61
N LYS A 240 -10.18 -2.17 25.76
CA LYS A 240 -9.86 -1.66 27.11
C LYS A 240 -8.53 -2.16 27.66
N THR A 241 -7.51 -2.25 26.81
CA THR A 241 -6.15 -2.65 27.19
C THR A 241 -5.26 -1.44 27.48
N ASP A 242 -4.16 -1.66 28.18
CA ASP A 242 -3.18 -0.60 28.47
C ASP A 242 -2.47 -0.14 27.19
N GLU A 243 -2.28 -1.03 26.23
CA GLU A 243 -1.71 -0.71 24.93
C GLU A 243 -2.58 0.29 24.15
N VAL A 244 -3.90 0.13 24.18
CA VAL A 244 -4.84 1.09 23.55
C VAL A 244 -4.79 2.44 24.28
N ARG A 245 -4.75 2.44 25.61
CA ARG A 245 -4.60 3.66 26.41
C ARG A 245 -3.31 4.40 26.05
N GLN A 246 -2.19 3.68 25.95
CA GLN A 246 -0.88 4.27 25.56
C GLN A 246 -0.91 4.87 24.16
N ALA A 247 -1.54 4.19 23.20
CA ALA A 247 -1.70 4.73 21.84
C ALA A 247 -2.55 6.02 21.84
N LEU A 248 -3.62 6.07 22.62
CA LEU A 248 -4.43 7.28 22.77
C LEU A 248 -3.67 8.43 23.46
N GLU A 249 -2.89 8.14 24.51
CA GLU A 249 -2.01 9.13 25.16
C GLU A 249 -0.94 9.68 24.21
N PHE A 250 -0.39 8.81 23.35
CA PHE A 250 0.53 9.26 22.28
C PHE A 250 -0.16 10.24 21.33
N TYR A 251 -1.36 9.93 20.84
CA TYR A 251 -2.12 10.80 19.95
C TYR A 251 -2.54 12.11 20.61
N LYS A 252 -2.88 12.08 21.90
CA LYS A 252 -3.18 13.29 22.67
C LYS A 252 -2.00 14.24 22.73
N LYS A 253 -0.76 13.72 22.75
CA LYS A 253 0.47 14.51 22.66
C LYS A 253 0.80 14.93 21.24
N LEU A 254 0.52 14.10 20.25
CA LEU A 254 0.85 14.35 18.85
C LEU A 254 -0.06 15.40 18.21
N ILE A 255 -1.38 15.28 18.36
CA ILE A 255 -2.35 16.13 17.65
C ILE A 255 -2.08 17.65 17.85
N PRO A 256 -1.78 18.16 19.07
CA PRO A 256 -1.45 19.57 19.25
C PRO A 256 -0.15 19.99 18.56
N LEU A 257 0.69 19.06 18.11
CA LEU A 257 1.92 19.32 17.36
C LEU A 257 1.71 19.38 15.85
N LEU A 258 0.56 18.95 15.36
CA LEU A 258 0.18 18.94 13.94
C LEU A 258 -0.37 20.30 13.51
N PRO A 259 -0.58 20.53 12.20
CA PRO A 259 -1.31 21.69 11.70
C PRO A 259 -2.75 21.77 12.25
N THR A 260 -3.34 22.95 12.23
CA THR A 260 -4.76 23.11 12.56
C THR A 260 -5.63 22.45 11.48
N GLY A 261 -6.77 21.89 11.88
CA GLY A 261 -7.73 21.34 10.93
C GLY A 261 -7.40 19.93 10.40
N VAL A 262 -6.41 19.23 10.94
CA VAL A 262 -5.99 17.87 10.48
C VAL A 262 -7.11 16.82 10.54
N ALA A 263 -8.17 17.06 11.30
CA ALA A 263 -9.36 16.18 11.34
C ALA A 263 -10.20 16.25 10.05
N ALA A 264 -10.06 17.33 9.27
CA ALA A 264 -10.78 17.56 8.02
C ALA A 264 -9.90 17.38 6.77
N TRP A 265 -8.66 16.94 6.94
CA TRP A 265 -7.75 16.72 5.81
C TRP A 265 -8.20 15.55 4.94
N ASP A 266 -8.12 15.73 3.63
CA ASP A 266 -8.22 14.65 2.64
C ASP A 266 -6.84 14.05 2.31
N ASP A 267 -6.80 12.96 1.53
CA ASP A 267 -5.57 12.26 1.15
C ASP A 267 -4.66 13.09 0.22
N SER A 268 -5.10 14.22 -0.31
CA SER A 268 -4.27 15.15 -1.10
C SER A 268 -3.63 16.25 -0.25
N THR A 269 -4.17 16.51 0.94
CA THR A 269 -3.77 17.66 1.77
C THR A 269 -2.36 17.50 2.34
N ASN A 270 -1.98 16.27 2.74
CA ASN A 270 -0.62 15.98 3.20
C ASN A 270 0.42 16.26 2.09
N ASN A 271 0.15 15.85 0.85
CA ASN A 271 1.03 16.13 -0.29
C ASN A 271 1.16 17.63 -0.53
N LYS A 272 0.05 18.36 -0.49
CA LYS A 272 0.04 19.84 -0.64
C LYS A 272 0.89 20.50 0.44
N ALA A 273 0.75 20.07 1.70
CA ALA A 273 1.53 20.62 2.82
C ALA A 273 3.05 20.39 2.66
N LEU A 274 3.47 19.27 2.08
CA LEU A 274 4.88 19.03 1.77
C LEU A 274 5.37 19.91 0.62
N ILE A 275 4.60 19.96 -0.48
CA ILE A 275 4.97 20.67 -1.72
C ILE A 275 5.02 22.18 -1.50
N SER A 276 4.08 22.73 -0.73
CA SER A 276 4.09 24.16 -0.34
C SER A 276 5.27 24.52 0.54
N GLY A 277 5.99 23.52 1.08
CA GLY A 277 7.10 23.73 2.00
C GLY A 277 6.67 23.99 3.44
N GLU A 278 5.39 23.81 3.78
CA GLU A 278 4.85 24.07 5.12
C GLU A 278 5.10 22.93 6.11
N SER A 279 5.36 21.71 5.63
CA SER A 279 5.57 20.54 6.47
C SER A 279 6.98 19.98 6.38
N ALA A 280 7.54 19.63 7.54
CA ALA A 280 8.84 18.96 7.62
C ALA A 280 8.74 17.45 7.35
N LEU A 281 7.58 16.84 7.57
CA LEU A 281 7.34 15.41 7.38
C LEU A 281 5.86 15.15 7.09
N ILE A 282 5.59 14.21 6.19
CA ILE A 282 4.26 13.62 5.98
C ILE A 282 4.34 12.09 5.96
N MET A 283 3.20 11.41 6.15
CA MET A 283 3.11 9.95 6.15
C MET A 283 2.51 9.42 4.84
N ASN A 284 3.12 9.75 3.71
CA ASN A 284 2.68 9.28 2.39
C ASN A 284 3.82 9.43 1.36
N PRO A 285 4.91 8.65 1.45
CA PRO A 285 6.13 8.96 0.73
C PRO A 285 6.01 8.84 -0.79
N PRO A 286 5.39 7.79 -1.38
CA PRO A 286 5.48 7.67 -2.83
C PRO A 286 4.74 8.77 -3.56
N SER A 287 3.51 9.08 -3.13
CA SER A 287 2.70 10.13 -3.77
C SER A 287 3.28 11.52 -3.51
N ALA A 288 3.74 11.78 -2.28
CA ALA A 288 4.38 13.04 -1.93
C ALA A 288 5.59 13.36 -2.81
N TRP A 289 6.50 12.39 -2.94
CA TRP A 289 7.68 12.57 -3.77
C TRP A 289 7.34 12.68 -5.26
N ALA A 290 6.41 11.84 -5.77
CA ALA A 290 5.98 11.89 -7.17
C ALA A 290 5.37 13.26 -7.53
N VAL A 291 4.51 13.79 -6.67
CA VAL A 291 3.91 15.11 -6.86
C VAL A 291 4.95 16.22 -6.68
N ALA A 292 5.83 16.13 -5.68
CA ALA A 292 6.91 17.11 -5.50
C ALA A 292 7.86 17.14 -6.69
N ARG A 293 8.25 15.99 -7.23
CA ARG A 293 9.12 15.90 -8.42
C ARG A 293 8.50 16.57 -9.64
N ARG A 294 7.18 16.49 -9.78
CA ARG A 294 6.44 17.11 -10.88
C ARG A 294 6.23 18.62 -10.67
N ASP A 295 5.78 19.02 -9.49
CA ASP A 295 5.22 20.34 -9.22
C ASP A 295 6.19 21.26 -8.44
N ALA A 296 7.14 20.72 -7.69
CA ALA A 296 8.12 21.45 -6.87
C ALA A 296 9.45 20.69 -6.78
N PRO A 297 10.23 20.60 -7.91
CA PRO A 297 11.48 19.83 -7.94
C PRO A 297 12.47 20.18 -6.85
N GLN A 298 12.56 21.46 -6.47
CA GLN A 298 13.42 21.95 -5.39
C GLN A 298 13.02 21.37 -4.01
N VAL A 299 11.74 21.05 -3.80
CA VAL A 299 11.27 20.35 -2.61
C VAL A 299 11.61 18.87 -2.71
N ALA A 300 11.41 18.27 -3.88
CA ALA A 300 11.72 16.85 -4.10
C ALA A 300 13.20 16.52 -3.82
N GLU A 301 14.13 17.39 -4.18
CA GLU A 301 15.57 17.25 -3.88
C GLU A 301 15.87 17.21 -2.39
N GLN A 302 14.99 17.76 -1.55
CA GLN A 302 15.09 17.77 -0.10
C GLN A 302 14.23 16.68 0.56
N CYS A 303 13.59 15.82 -0.18
CA CYS A 303 12.78 14.73 0.37
C CYS A 303 13.62 13.48 0.62
N TRP A 304 13.37 12.82 1.74
CA TRP A 304 13.94 11.53 2.08
C TRP A 304 12.86 10.61 2.63
N THR A 305 12.76 9.41 2.09
CA THR A 305 11.81 8.42 2.55
C THR A 305 12.49 7.43 3.49
N HIS A 306 11.81 7.04 4.55
CA HIS A 306 12.42 6.19 5.56
C HIS A 306 11.39 5.38 6.36
N GLY A 307 11.87 4.55 7.30
CA GLY A 307 11.01 3.70 8.10
C GLY A 307 10.14 4.47 9.11
N PHE A 308 9.04 3.86 9.48
CA PHE A 308 8.12 4.34 10.51
C PHE A 308 8.82 4.40 11.88
N PRO A 309 8.45 5.28 12.82
CA PRO A 309 9.03 5.28 14.16
C PRO A 309 8.65 4.02 14.93
N ALA A 310 9.59 3.46 15.70
CA ALA A 310 9.32 2.27 16.51
C ALA A 310 8.58 2.63 17.80
N GLY A 311 7.55 1.87 18.12
CA GLY A 311 6.94 1.85 19.44
C GLY A 311 7.47 0.71 20.30
N PRO A 312 6.87 0.47 21.48
CA PRO A 312 7.29 -0.60 22.40
C PRO A 312 7.25 -2.01 21.80
N LYS A 313 6.40 -2.26 20.83
CA LYS A 313 6.23 -3.57 20.18
C LYS A 313 6.90 -3.65 18.81
N GLY A 314 7.61 -2.61 18.41
CA GLY A 314 8.37 -2.60 17.17
C GLY A 314 7.96 -1.50 16.20
N ARG A 315 8.39 -1.67 14.97
CA ARG A 315 8.20 -0.74 13.86
C ARG A 315 7.20 -1.32 12.87
N PHE A 316 6.06 -0.70 12.76
CA PHE A 316 4.99 -1.11 11.86
C PHE A 316 4.81 -0.08 10.76
N ALA A 317 4.68 -0.54 9.53
CA ALA A 317 4.50 0.33 8.37
C ALA A 317 3.20 -0.02 7.66
N PRO A 318 2.31 0.94 7.42
CA PRO A 318 1.09 0.67 6.68
C PRO A 318 1.42 0.20 5.26
N PHE A 319 0.95 -0.97 4.89
CA PHE A 319 0.98 -1.45 3.53
C PHE A 319 -0.43 -1.43 2.95
N ALA A 320 -0.66 -0.54 2.00
CA ALA A 320 -1.94 -0.35 1.34
C ALA A 320 -1.90 -1.02 -0.04
N PRO A 321 -2.24 -2.30 -0.16
CA PRO A 321 -2.25 -2.98 -1.44
C PRO A 321 -3.52 -2.67 -2.22
N PHE A 322 -3.40 -2.79 -3.54
CA PHE A 322 -4.53 -2.99 -4.42
C PHE A 322 -4.62 -4.46 -4.83
N LEU A 323 -5.82 -4.92 -5.10
CA LEU A 323 -6.08 -6.22 -5.73
C LEU A 323 -6.85 -5.99 -7.03
N TRP A 324 -6.44 -6.66 -8.07
CA TRP A 324 -7.25 -6.78 -9.28
C TRP A 324 -8.28 -7.88 -9.06
N THR A 325 -9.54 -7.50 -8.97
CA THR A 325 -10.66 -8.41 -8.71
C THR A 325 -11.48 -8.62 -9.98
N THR A 326 -12.20 -9.73 -10.03
CA THR A 326 -13.16 -10.04 -11.09
C THR A 326 -14.52 -10.26 -10.44
N TRP A 327 -15.56 -9.62 -10.96
CA TRP A 327 -16.91 -9.87 -10.47
C TRP A 327 -17.40 -11.27 -10.87
N ASN A 328 -18.13 -11.96 -9.99
CA ASN A 328 -18.72 -13.26 -10.30
C ASN A 328 -19.82 -13.21 -11.37
N PHE A 329 -20.41 -12.05 -11.61
CA PHE A 329 -21.37 -11.78 -12.66
C PHE A 329 -20.74 -11.40 -14.01
N SER A 330 -19.41 -11.19 -14.08
CA SER A 330 -18.71 -11.01 -15.36
C SER A 330 -18.88 -12.23 -16.25
N LYS A 331 -19.13 -11.99 -17.52
CA LYS A 331 -19.22 -13.05 -18.56
C LYS A 331 -17.86 -13.38 -19.16
N ASN A 332 -16.84 -12.56 -18.89
CA ASN A 332 -15.51 -12.62 -19.50
C ASN A 332 -14.43 -13.13 -18.54
N LYS A 333 -14.79 -13.94 -17.53
CA LYS A 333 -13.89 -14.38 -16.44
C LYS A 333 -12.60 -15.02 -16.93
N ALA A 334 -12.66 -15.87 -17.96
CA ALA A 334 -11.47 -16.53 -18.50
C ALA A 334 -10.49 -15.52 -19.12
N ALA A 335 -10.98 -14.57 -19.90
CA ALA A 335 -10.16 -13.48 -20.46
C ALA A 335 -9.60 -12.59 -19.37
N ALA A 336 -10.41 -12.22 -18.37
CA ALA A 336 -9.97 -11.46 -17.21
C ALA A 336 -8.82 -12.15 -16.47
N LYS A 337 -8.98 -13.43 -16.12
CA LYS A 337 -7.93 -14.23 -15.47
C LYS A 337 -6.65 -14.32 -16.32
N SER A 338 -6.77 -14.47 -17.64
CA SER A 338 -5.64 -14.49 -18.57
C SER A 338 -4.86 -13.17 -18.55
N LEU A 339 -5.55 -12.05 -18.60
CA LEU A 339 -4.92 -10.72 -18.50
C LEU A 339 -4.23 -10.54 -17.16
N LEU A 340 -4.86 -10.92 -16.04
CA LEU A 340 -4.25 -10.82 -14.71
C LEU A 340 -2.96 -11.61 -14.59
N VAL A 341 -2.90 -12.81 -15.19
CA VAL A 341 -1.66 -13.61 -15.27
C VAL A 341 -0.59 -12.89 -16.09
N HIS A 342 -0.96 -12.26 -17.22
CA HIS A 342 -0.02 -11.49 -18.04
C HIS A 342 0.55 -10.28 -17.28
N LEU A 343 -0.30 -9.52 -16.61
CA LEU A 343 0.12 -8.34 -15.83
C LEU A 343 0.99 -8.71 -14.62
N SER A 344 0.89 -9.95 -14.13
CA SER A 344 1.64 -10.48 -12.98
C SER A 344 2.92 -11.23 -13.36
N GLN A 345 3.29 -11.27 -14.65
CA GLN A 345 4.58 -11.84 -15.06
C GLN A 345 5.73 -10.93 -14.59
N PRO A 346 6.90 -11.48 -14.19
CA PRO A 346 8.02 -10.68 -13.71
C PRO A 346 8.39 -9.52 -14.63
N ALA A 347 8.43 -9.74 -15.94
CA ALA A 347 8.76 -8.70 -16.93
C ALA A 347 7.69 -7.60 -17.01
N SER A 348 6.41 -7.94 -16.84
CA SER A 348 5.32 -6.95 -16.78
C SER A 348 5.41 -6.12 -15.51
N VAL A 349 5.63 -6.79 -14.37
CA VAL A 349 5.77 -6.13 -13.06
C VAL A 349 6.97 -5.19 -13.05
N GLU A 350 8.12 -5.60 -13.60
CA GLU A 350 9.31 -4.75 -13.70
C GLU A 350 9.04 -3.47 -14.52
N LYS A 351 8.31 -3.58 -15.66
CA LYS A 351 7.89 -2.42 -16.46
C LYS A 351 6.98 -1.48 -15.67
N LEU A 352 6.03 -2.01 -14.90
CA LEU A 352 5.11 -1.22 -14.08
C LEU A 352 5.86 -0.47 -12.97
N VAL A 353 6.73 -1.17 -12.25
CA VAL A 353 7.56 -0.58 -11.19
C VAL A 353 8.47 0.52 -11.75
N ALA A 354 9.11 0.28 -12.90
CA ALA A 354 9.95 1.28 -13.55
C ALA A 354 9.16 2.51 -13.98
N ALA A 355 7.99 2.31 -14.59
CA ALA A 355 7.14 3.41 -15.06
C ALA A 355 6.60 4.27 -13.91
N SER A 356 6.37 3.69 -12.74
CA SER A 356 5.96 4.43 -11.53
C SER A 356 7.13 5.07 -10.78
N GLY A 357 8.39 4.91 -11.26
CA GLY A 357 9.59 5.39 -10.57
C GLY A 357 9.79 4.75 -9.19
N GLY A 358 9.37 3.50 -9.03
CA GLY A 358 9.45 2.77 -7.77
C GLY A 358 8.34 3.08 -6.76
N TYR A 359 7.32 3.83 -7.16
CA TYR A 359 6.14 4.07 -6.34
C TYR A 359 5.45 2.77 -5.95
N ASP A 360 5.22 1.91 -6.95
CA ASP A 360 4.49 0.67 -6.81
C ASP A 360 5.35 -0.46 -6.24
N LEU A 361 4.77 -1.24 -5.34
CA LEU A 361 5.45 -2.33 -4.65
C LEU A 361 4.71 -3.65 -4.90
N PRO A 362 5.36 -4.62 -5.58
CA PRO A 362 4.80 -5.94 -5.74
C PRO A 362 4.65 -6.65 -4.39
N ALA A 363 3.59 -7.43 -4.25
CA ALA A 363 3.33 -8.20 -3.04
C ALA A 363 4.07 -9.55 -3.00
N PHE A 364 4.59 -10.02 -4.13
CA PHE A 364 5.27 -11.31 -4.25
C PHE A 364 6.75 -11.19 -3.88
N GLU A 365 7.24 -12.14 -3.11
CA GLU A 365 8.59 -12.14 -2.51
C GLU A 365 9.72 -11.97 -3.53
N LYS A 366 9.67 -12.69 -4.65
CA LYS A 366 10.74 -12.66 -5.66
C LYS A 366 10.74 -11.40 -6.53
N LEU A 367 9.70 -10.57 -6.46
CA LEU A 367 9.55 -9.36 -7.26
C LEU A 367 9.99 -8.08 -6.53
N THR A 368 10.76 -8.21 -5.46
CA THR A 368 11.20 -7.10 -4.60
C THR A 368 12.66 -6.68 -4.83
N THR A 369 13.28 -7.11 -5.93
CA THR A 369 14.71 -6.90 -6.19
C THR A 369 15.01 -6.14 -7.49
N PHE A 370 14.02 -5.47 -8.08
CA PHE A 370 14.22 -4.68 -9.29
C PHE A 370 15.15 -3.49 -9.03
N LYS A 371 15.91 -3.12 -10.06
CA LYS A 371 16.91 -2.05 -9.98
C LYS A 371 16.32 -0.67 -9.75
N THR A 372 15.06 -0.46 -10.14
CA THR A 372 14.38 0.83 -10.06
C THR A 372 14.52 1.48 -8.69
N TRP A 373 14.37 0.72 -7.62
CA TRP A 373 14.51 1.28 -6.27
C TRP A 373 15.94 1.66 -5.88
N ALA A 374 16.94 1.04 -6.49
CA ALA A 374 18.34 1.40 -6.28
C ALA A 374 18.81 2.55 -7.18
N GLU A 375 18.29 2.63 -8.41
CA GLU A 375 18.76 3.56 -9.44
C GLU A 375 17.93 4.83 -9.49
N GLU A 376 16.63 4.75 -9.24
CA GLU A 376 15.68 5.85 -9.39
C GLU A 376 14.95 6.21 -8.10
N GLY A 377 15.00 5.35 -7.09
CA GLY A 377 14.20 5.48 -5.86
C GLY A 377 14.05 6.91 -5.37
N PRO A 378 12.94 7.23 -4.70
CA PRO A 378 12.66 8.61 -4.32
C PRO A 378 13.37 9.01 -3.03
N PRO A 379 14.27 10.04 -3.08
CA PRO A 379 14.89 10.62 -4.26
C PRO A 379 16.05 9.77 -4.80
N LYS A 380 16.55 10.09 -6.01
CA LYS A 380 17.65 9.37 -6.65
C LYS A 380 18.83 9.14 -5.71
N GLY A 381 19.28 7.88 -5.61
CA GLY A 381 20.33 7.48 -4.68
C GLY A 381 19.81 7.14 -3.28
N THR A 382 18.57 7.43 -2.96
CA THR A 382 17.87 6.81 -1.85
C THR A 382 17.50 5.42 -2.30
N LEU A 383 18.11 4.44 -1.72
CA LEU A 383 17.39 3.19 -1.68
C LEU A 383 16.06 3.49 -1.00
N TYR A 384 15.01 3.37 -1.75
CA TYR A 384 13.72 3.13 -1.17
C TYR A 384 13.95 1.95 -0.26
N HIS A 385 13.95 2.20 1.03
CA HIS A 385 14.11 1.11 1.99
C HIS A 385 12.92 0.15 1.92
N TYR A 386 12.13 0.23 0.88
CA TYR A 386 10.88 -0.45 0.74
C TYR A 386 10.89 -1.71 -0.05
N PRO A 387 11.64 -2.14 -0.94
CA PRO A 387 11.56 -3.55 -1.31
C PRO A 387 12.16 -4.47 -0.28
N ASN A 388 13.01 -3.93 0.59
CA ASN A 388 13.56 -4.64 1.76
C ASN A 388 13.07 -4.12 3.12
N PRO A 389 11.88 -3.55 3.27
CA PRO A 389 11.36 -3.11 4.57
C PRO A 389 11.08 -4.28 5.49
N TYR A 390 10.86 -5.47 4.93
CA TYR A 390 10.64 -6.73 5.62
C TYR A 390 11.74 -7.11 6.62
N LYS A 391 12.90 -6.44 6.57
CA LYS A 391 14.02 -6.73 7.47
C LYS A 391 14.05 -5.88 8.73
N HIS A 392 13.41 -4.70 8.73
CA HIS A 392 13.50 -3.77 9.86
C HIS A 392 12.18 -3.13 10.27
N GLN A 393 11.09 -3.47 9.58
CA GLN A 393 9.74 -3.07 9.97
C GLN A 393 8.73 -4.13 9.53
N ILE A 394 7.59 -4.17 10.23
CA ILE A 394 6.51 -5.11 9.96
C ILE A 394 5.50 -4.41 9.06
N LEU A 395 5.19 -5.00 7.91
CA LEU A 395 4.08 -4.50 7.07
C LEU A 395 2.76 -4.76 7.77
N SER A 396 1.89 -3.78 7.78
CA SER A 396 0.64 -3.84 8.53
C SER A 396 -0.51 -3.14 7.81
N ILE A 397 -1.70 -3.38 8.29
CA ILE A 397 -2.91 -2.64 7.94
C ILE A 397 -3.70 -2.37 9.21
N ALA A 398 -4.32 -1.21 9.29
CA ALA A 398 -5.17 -0.86 10.43
C ALA A 398 -6.29 -1.90 10.63
N ALA A 399 -6.62 -2.16 11.89
CA ALA A 399 -7.56 -3.17 12.38
C ALA A 399 -7.07 -4.63 12.33
N ALA A 400 -5.88 -4.92 11.76
CA ALA A 400 -5.28 -6.24 11.96
C ALA A 400 -4.91 -6.46 13.45
N PRO A 401 -5.05 -7.70 13.99
CA PRO A 401 -5.37 -8.94 13.30
C PRO A 401 -6.84 -9.38 13.42
N ALA A 402 -7.79 -8.48 13.65
CA ALA A 402 -9.20 -8.84 13.79
C ALA A 402 -9.71 -9.69 12.61
N PRO A 403 -10.70 -10.55 12.78
CA PRO A 403 -11.31 -11.29 11.68
C PRO A 403 -11.74 -10.31 10.55
N PRO A 404 -11.50 -10.63 9.27
CA PRO A 404 -11.65 -9.69 8.16
C PRO A 404 -12.98 -8.93 8.09
N LYS A 405 -14.11 -9.57 8.39
CA LYS A 405 -15.42 -8.92 8.40
C LYS A 405 -15.50 -7.79 9.44
N ILE A 406 -14.94 -8.02 10.64
CA ILE A 406 -14.92 -7.03 11.72
C ILE A 406 -13.86 -5.96 11.42
N ALA A 407 -12.68 -6.37 10.99
CA ALA A 407 -11.58 -5.48 10.65
C ALA A 407 -11.96 -4.47 9.56
N GLN A 408 -12.67 -4.93 8.52
CA GLN A 408 -13.16 -4.09 7.44
C GLN A 408 -14.09 -2.99 7.97
N GLN A 409 -14.98 -3.29 8.91
CA GLN A 409 -15.86 -2.30 9.53
C GLN A 409 -15.09 -1.30 10.39
N ILE A 410 -14.18 -1.79 11.25
CA ILE A 410 -13.30 -0.95 12.07
C ILE A 410 -12.53 0.04 11.19
N TYR A 411 -11.99 -0.43 10.08
CA TYR A 411 -11.23 0.36 9.12
C TYR A 411 -12.10 1.41 8.42
N THR A 412 -13.19 0.97 7.79
CA THR A 412 -14.05 1.85 6.99
C THR A 412 -14.82 2.86 7.82
N GLN A 413 -15.09 2.57 9.08
CA GLN A 413 -15.70 3.49 10.04
C GLN A 413 -14.65 4.34 10.78
N ALA A 414 -13.36 4.21 10.44
CA ALA A 414 -12.27 5.03 10.98
C ALA A 414 -12.21 5.04 12.52
N ILE A 415 -12.43 3.89 13.17
CA ILE A 415 -12.56 3.82 14.63
C ILE A 415 -11.31 4.32 15.33
N HIS A 416 -10.09 3.97 14.82
CA HIS A 416 -8.83 4.41 15.42
C HIS A 416 -8.71 5.94 15.49
N THR A 417 -8.94 6.64 14.40
CA THR A 417 -8.83 8.11 14.35
C THR A 417 -9.94 8.79 15.13
N LYS A 418 -11.16 8.26 15.10
CA LYS A 418 -12.28 8.76 15.91
C LYS A 418 -11.98 8.65 17.40
N MET A 419 -11.40 7.54 17.88
CA MET A 419 -10.94 7.43 19.27
C MET A 419 -9.92 8.50 19.61
N CYS A 420 -8.92 8.70 18.75
CA CYS A 420 -7.87 9.70 18.95
C CYS A 420 -8.46 11.11 19.09
N LEU A 421 -9.38 11.49 18.18
CA LEU A 421 -10.03 12.80 18.20
C LEU A 421 -10.94 13.00 19.42
N ARG A 422 -11.78 12.02 19.77
CA ARG A 422 -12.68 12.09 20.94
C ARG A 422 -11.85 12.32 22.23
N TYR A 423 -10.80 11.53 22.44
CA TYR A 423 -9.94 11.66 23.60
C TYR A 423 -9.17 12.98 23.61
N TYR A 424 -8.65 13.43 22.46
CA TYR A 424 -8.00 14.72 22.33
C TYR A 424 -8.93 15.91 22.63
N GLN A 425 -10.18 15.82 22.19
CA GLN A 425 -11.22 16.85 22.42
C GLN A 425 -11.74 16.91 23.87
N GLY A 426 -11.18 16.10 24.76
CA GLY A 426 -11.47 16.13 26.19
C GLY A 426 -12.51 15.10 26.68
N GLU A 427 -12.93 14.17 25.84
CA GLU A 427 -13.72 13.03 26.33
C GLU A 427 -12.88 12.18 27.29
N ALA A 428 -13.48 11.72 28.39
CA ALA A 428 -12.77 10.86 29.32
C ALA A 428 -12.32 9.56 28.67
N MET A 429 -11.12 9.06 29.02
CA MET A 429 -10.53 7.83 28.48
C MET A 429 -11.53 6.68 28.50
N GLU A 430 -12.15 6.41 29.67
CA GLU A 430 -13.08 5.29 29.83
C GLU A 430 -14.33 5.42 28.95
N LYS A 431 -14.78 6.66 28.68
CA LYS A 431 -15.93 6.89 27.81
C LYS A 431 -15.56 6.68 26.34
N THR A 432 -14.37 7.11 25.91
CA THR A 432 -13.83 6.85 24.57
C THR A 432 -13.68 5.33 24.33
N LEU A 433 -13.11 4.61 25.29
CA LEU A 433 -12.94 3.16 25.20
C LEU A 433 -14.29 2.43 25.16
N ALA A 434 -15.23 2.81 26.02
CA ALA A 434 -16.57 2.20 26.03
C ALA A 434 -17.33 2.45 24.73
N TRP A 435 -17.20 3.64 24.15
CA TRP A 435 -17.76 3.93 22.83
C TRP A 435 -17.18 3.01 21.74
N ALA A 436 -15.86 2.91 21.64
CA ALA A 436 -15.21 2.07 20.62
C ALA A 436 -15.51 0.57 20.82
N GLU A 437 -15.62 0.11 22.06
CA GLU A 437 -16.03 -1.26 22.37
C GLU A 437 -17.45 -1.53 21.88
N GLY A 438 -18.41 -0.61 22.12
CA GLY A 438 -19.78 -0.72 21.62
C GLY A 438 -19.87 -0.77 20.09
N GLU A 439 -19.04 0.02 19.38
CA GLU A 439 -18.94 -0.04 17.92
C GLU A 439 -18.44 -1.43 17.46
N CYS A 440 -17.33 -1.91 18.07
CA CYS A 440 -16.78 -3.21 17.73
C CYS A 440 -17.76 -4.36 18.02
N GLU A 441 -18.49 -4.32 19.15
CA GLU A 441 -19.56 -5.28 19.44
C GLU A 441 -20.67 -5.26 18.38
N GLY A 442 -21.02 -4.09 17.87
CA GLY A 442 -21.97 -3.94 16.76
C GLY A 442 -21.52 -4.69 15.51
N TYR A 443 -20.24 -4.58 15.15
CA TYR A 443 -19.65 -5.25 13.98
C TYR A 443 -19.53 -6.78 14.17
N MET A 444 -19.44 -7.27 15.39
CA MET A 444 -19.43 -8.71 15.67
C MET A 444 -20.79 -9.37 15.48
N ARG A 445 -21.89 -8.60 15.56
CA ARG A 445 -23.25 -9.10 15.43
C ARG A 445 -23.79 -9.04 14.00
N SER A 446 -23.11 -8.29 13.10
CA SER A 446 -23.45 -8.13 11.69
C SER A 446 -22.77 -9.20 10.83
#